data_61e613acdf7aa2151912c49cb0caeca4
#
_entry.id   61e613acdf7aa2151912c49cb0caeca4
#
_cell.length_a   1.000
_cell.length_b   1.000
_cell.length_c   1.000
_cell.angle_alpha   90.00
_cell.angle_beta   90.00
_cell.angle_gamma   90.00
#
_symmetry.space_group_name_H-M   'P 1'
#
loop_
_entity.id
_entity.type
_entity.pdbx_description
1 polymer ?
#
loop_
_entity_poly.entity_id
_entity_poly.type
_entity_poly.pdbx_seq_one_letter_code
_entity_poly.pdbx_strand_id
1 'polypeptide(L)'
;GVGALEPDVASVSCGTTATINTIRSQYVEVVPFMPAYPAALPNHFNTEIQVFRGFWMVSWFLEQFGDTERRQAAECGVPAETLLDELLVRTEPGADGLVLQPFWNPVLGETGPEGRGSIIGFKDFHTRAHVYRALIEGLAFALSAGKARIERRTKTPITRIRLSGGGAQSDQVSQIMADVLNLPVERFDDCEASGRGAAMVGAAAVGWSSSVETACLAMVGEAERIEPNQQ
;
A
#
# COMPACT_ATOMS: atom_id res chain seq x y z
N GLY A 1 -10.82 -3.29 -7.71
CA GLY A 1 -10.07 -4.24 -8.54
C GLY A 1 -9.52 -5.44 -7.78
N VAL A 2 -9.29 -5.36 -6.46
CA VAL A 2 -8.78 -6.46 -5.62
C VAL A 2 -9.88 -7.24 -4.88
N GLY A 3 -11.14 -6.92 -5.10
CA GLY A 3 -12.25 -7.66 -4.48
C GLY A 3 -12.47 -7.40 -2.98
N ALA A 4 -11.96 -6.31 -2.43
CA ALA A 4 -12.23 -5.91 -1.05
C ALA A 4 -13.67 -5.35 -0.97
N LEU A 5 -14.66 -6.23 -0.88
CA LEU A 5 -16.08 -5.87 -0.90
C LEU A 5 -16.71 -5.88 0.50
N GLU A 6 -16.06 -6.49 1.47
CA GLU A 6 -16.50 -6.52 2.86
C GLU A 6 -15.93 -5.34 3.66
N PRO A 7 -16.68 -4.80 4.65
CA PRO A 7 -16.26 -3.61 5.38
C PRO A 7 -15.06 -3.82 6.32
N ASP A 8 -14.71 -5.06 6.62
CA ASP A 8 -13.57 -5.49 7.44
C ASP A 8 -12.36 -5.92 6.60
N VAL A 9 -12.44 -5.81 5.27
CA VAL A 9 -11.35 -6.06 4.34
C VAL A 9 -10.85 -4.72 3.78
N ALA A 10 -9.59 -4.41 3.99
CA ALA A 10 -9.00 -3.21 3.42
C ALA A 10 -8.22 -3.52 2.13
N SER A 11 -8.36 -2.65 1.15
CA SER A 11 -7.48 -2.58 -0.01
C SER A 11 -6.33 -1.64 0.29
N VAL A 12 -5.09 -2.08 0.10
CA VAL A 12 -3.89 -1.25 0.17
C VAL A 12 -3.26 -1.18 -1.21
N SER A 13 -3.07 0.04 -1.70
CA SER A 13 -2.36 0.27 -2.96
C SER A 13 -0.92 0.72 -2.67
N CYS A 14 0.04 -0.08 -3.15
CA CYS A 14 1.47 0.21 -3.12
C CYS A 14 1.89 0.89 -4.44
N GLY A 15 1.17 1.96 -4.81
CA GLY A 15 1.40 2.74 -6.02
C GLY A 15 2.13 4.05 -5.76
N THR A 16 2.22 4.92 -6.78
CA THR A 16 2.82 6.27 -6.68
C THR A 16 2.32 7.03 -5.44
N THR A 17 1.02 6.96 -5.16
CA THR A 17 0.40 7.29 -3.87
C THR A 17 0.11 5.98 -3.15
N ALA A 18 0.52 5.84 -1.90
CA ALA A 18 0.11 4.71 -1.10
C ALA A 18 -1.24 5.03 -0.44
N THR A 19 -2.18 4.09 -0.51
CA THR A 19 -3.52 4.30 0.06
C THR A 19 -3.98 3.07 0.82
N ILE A 20 -4.80 3.31 1.85
CA ILE A 20 -5.59 2.26 2.49
C ILE A 20 -7.07 2.63 2.42
N ASN A 21 -7.88 1.70 1.93
CA ASN A 21 -9.30 1.91 1.62
C ASN A 21 -10.17 0.82 2.22
N THR A 22 -11.39 1.18 2.67
CA THR A 22 -12.47 0.22 2.93
C THR A 22 -13.74 0.68 2.28
N ILE A 23 -14.61 -0.28 1.92
CA ILE A 23 -15.93 -0.04 1.34
C ILE A 23 -17.02 -0.28 2.39
N ARG A 24 -18.10 0.52 2.36
CA ARG A 24 -19.23 0.36 3.28
C ARG A 24 -20.51 1.00 2.76
N SER A 25 -21.65 0.51 3.22
CA SER A 25 -22.96 1.07 2.88
C SER A 25 -23.28 2.35 3.65
N GLN A 26 -22.63 2.60 4.79
CA GLN A 26 -22.84 3.81 5.60
C GLN A 26 -21.81 4.88 5.23
N TYR A 27 -22.25 6.12 5.10
CA TYR A 27 -21.37 7.28 4.93
C TYR A 27 -20.60 7.56 6.22
N VAL A 28 -19.27 7.58 6.14
CA VAL A 28 -18.39 7.90 7.27
C VAL A 28 -17.19 8.71 6.77
N GLU A 29 -17.00 9.89 7.31
CA GLU A 29 -15.77 10.67 7.10
C GLU A 29 -14.67 10.17 8.05
N VAL A 30 -13.57 9.69 7.47
CA VAL A 30 -12.39 9.22 8.25
C VAL A 30 -11.37 10.33 8.46
N VAL A 31 -11.33 11.31 7.58
CA VAL A 31 -10.53 12.54 7.72
C VAL A 31 -11.50 13.73 7.80
N PRO A 32 -11.36 14.63 8.79
CA PRO A 32 -12.20 15.81 8.88
C PRO A 32 -12.16 16.63 7.59
N PHE A 33 -13.33 17.08 7.14
CA PHE A 33 -13.53 17.86 5.91
C PHE A 33 -13.17 17.14 4.60
N MET A 34 -12.88 15.84 4.64
CA MET A 34 -12.71 15.00 3.44
C MET A 34 -13.89 14.02 3.36
N PRO A 35 -14.83 14.24 2.42
CA PRO A 35 -15.99 13.36 2.27
C PRO A 35 -15.55 11.98 1.78
N ALA A 36 -16.28 10.95 2.23
CA ALA A 36 -16.14 9.62 1.64
C ALA A 36 -16.62 9.65 0.18
N TYR A 37 -15.91 8.94 -0.71
CA TYR A 37 -16.26 8.90 -2.13
C TYR A 37 -17.36 7.88 -2.40
N PRO A 38 -18.20 8.09 -3.42
CA PRO A 38 -19.02 7.01 -3.95
C PRO A 38 -18.13 5.84 -4.39
N ALA A 39 -18.46 4.64 -3.96
CA ALA A 39 -17.75 3.44 -4.38
C ALA A 39 -18.21 2.96 -5.76
N ALA A 40 -17.42 2.08 -6.39
CA ALA A 40 -17.86 1.40 -7.61
C ALA A 40 -19.06 0.46 -7.37
N LEU A 41 -19.24 0.03 -6.13
CA LEU A 41 -20.41 -0.72 -5.69
C LEU A 41 -21.59 0.24 -5.47
N PRO A 42 -22.78 0.00 -6.08
CA PRO A 42 -23.95 0.84 -5.88
C PRO A 42 -24.32 0.97 -4.39
N ASN A 43 -24.73 2.17 -3.98
CA ASN A 43 -25.12 2.50 -2.60
C ASN A 43 -24.03 2.27 -1.55
N HIS A 44 -22.77 2.27 -1.96
CA HIS A 44 -21.62 2.17 -1.06
C HIS A 44 -20.70 3.40 -1.18
N PHE A 45 -19.95 3.62 -0.12
CA PHE A 45 -18.95 4.66 0.00
C PHE A 45 -17.58 4.05 0.22
N ASN A 46 -16.57 4.69 -0.31
CA ASN A 46 -15.16 4.37 -0.10
C ASN A 46 -14.57 5.32 0.92
N THR A 47 -14.02 4.78 2.01
CA THR A 47 -13.23 5.56 2.97
C THR A 47 -11.76 5.37 2.67
N GLU A 48 -10.99 6.44 2.66
CA GLU A 48 -9.61 6.40 2.20
C GLU A 48 -8.68 7.23 3.08
N ILE A 49 -7.49 6.70 3.34
CA ILE A 49 -6.34 7.44 3.86
C ILE A 49 -5.22 7.31 2.83
N GLN A 50 -4.54 8.43 2.56
CA GLN A 50 -3.51 8.52 1.53
C GLN A 50 -2.18 8.96 2.12
N VAL A 51 -1.10 8.39 1.60
CA VAL A 51 0.26 8.88 1.73
C VAL A 51 0.71 9.35 0.35
N PHE A 52 0.67 10.66 0.12
CA PHE A 52 1.14 11.24 -1.14
C PHE A 52 2.63 10.97 -1.33
N ARG A 53 3.03 10.70 -2.58
CA ARG A 53 4.39 10.25 -2.87
C ARG A 53 4.77 8.94 -2.17
N GLY A 54 3.81 8.02 -1.97
CA GLY A 54 3.99 6.73 -1.34
C GLY A 54 5.13 5.90 -1.97
N PHE A 55 4.81 4.89 -2.76
CA PHE A 55 5.85 4.07 -3.41
C PHE A 55 6.60 4.77 -4.55
N TRP A 56 6.23 6.01 -4.96
CA TRP A 56 7.11 6.86 -5.72
C TRP A 56 8.48 7.05 -5.04
N MET A 57 8.55 6.96 -3.72
CA MET A 57 9.79 7.06 -2.97
C MET A 57 10.78 5.92 -3.29
N VAL A 58 10.31 4.78 -3.81
CA VAL A 58 11.17 3.70 -4.33
C VAL A 58 11.95 4.19 -5.56
N SER A 59 11.24 4.83 -6.50
CA SER A 59 11.90 5.43 -7.68
C SER A 59 12.86 6.56 -7.27
N TRP A 60 12.46 7.41 -6.30
CA TRP A 60 13.35 8.41 -5.73
C TRP A 60 14.60 7.77 -5.10
N PHE A 61 14.44 6.68 -4.35
CA PHE A 61 15.59 5.97 -3.77
C PHE A 61 16.52 5.41 -4.84
N LEU A 62 15.98 4.83 -5.91
CA LEU A 62 16.77 4.36 -7.06
C LEU A 62 17.52 5.49 -7.74
N GLU A 63 16.92 6.66 -7.89
CA GLU A 63 17.57 7.83 -8.48
C GLU A 63 18.72 8.35 -7.63
N GLN A 64 18.58 8.36 -6.31
CA GLN A 64 19.57 8.93 -5.40
C GLN A 64 20.66 7.94 -4.98
N PHE A 65 20.34 6.65 -4.84
CA PHE A 65 21.18 5.64 -4.21
C PHE A 65 21.32 4.33 -5.00
N GLY A 66 20.62 4.18 -6.11
CA GLY A 66 20.43 2.91 -6.82
C GLY A 66 21.28 2.74 -8.09
N ASP A 67 22.43 3.39 -8.23
CA ASP A 67 23.27 3.29 -9.43
C ASP A 67 23.71 1.86 -9.74
N THR A 68 23.96 1.06 -8.71
CA THR A 68 24.34 -0.36 -8.85
C THR A 68 23.19 -1.17 -9.41
N GLU A 69 22.01 -1.04 -8.83
CA GLU A 69 20.80 -1.77 -9.25
C GLU A 69 20.39 -1.37 -10.67
N ARG A 70 20.44 -0.09 -10.99
CA ARG A 70 20.12 0.39 -12.37
C ARG A 70 21.05 -0.19 -13.43
N ARG A 71 22.36 -0.26 -13.16
CA ARG A 71 23.31 -0.88 -14.08
C ARG A 71 23.07 -2.37 -14.22
N GLN A 72 22.95 -3.07 -13.11
CA GLN A 72 22.70 -4.51 -13.10
C GLN A 72 21.37 -4.85 -13.77
N ALA A 73 20.31 -4.09 -13.51
CA ALA A 73 19.01 -4.25 -14.15
C ALA A 73 19.09 -4.11 -15.68
N ALA A 74 19.86 -3.12 -16.17
CA ALA A 74 20.08 -2.92 -17.60
C ALA A 74 20.84 -4.09 -18.24
N GLU A 75 21.80 -4.69 -17.53
CA GLU A 75 22.56 -5.86 -17.99
C GLU A 75 21.69 -7.13 -18.01
N CYS A 76 20.82 -7.30 -17.01
CA CYS A 76 19.96 -8.49 -16.87
C CYS A 76 18.62 -8.37 -17.61
N GLY A 77 18.22 -7.20 -18.06
CA GLY A 77 16.94 -6.94 -18.72
C GLY A 77 15.73 -7.06 -17.76
N VAL A 78 15.89 -6.69 -16.48
CA VAL A 78 14.86 -6.72 -15.46
C VAL A 78 14.59 -5.31 -14.92
N PRO A 79 13.42 -5.03 -14.30
CA PRO A 79 13.19 -3.76 -13.60
C PRO A 79 14.16 -3.59 -12.42
N ALA A 80 14.69 -2.39 -12.23
CA ALA A 80 15.67 -2.12 -11.16
C ALA A 80 15.06 -2.29 -9.75
N GLU A 81 13.78 -2.07 -9.61
CA GLU A 81 13.02 -2.24 -8.37
C GLU A 81 13.11 -3.66 -7.83
N THR A 82 13.16 -4.67 -8.71
CA THR A 82 13.24 -6.10 -8.30
C THR A 82 14.55 -6.43 -7.59
N LEU A 83 15.60 -5.66 -7.83
CA LEU A 83 16.91 -5.86 -7.20
C LEU A 83 17.00 -5.22 -5.80
N LEU A 84 16.04 -4.37 -5.44
CA LEU A 84 16.02 -3.72 -4.13
C LEU A 84 15.65 -4.66 -2.99
N ASP A 85 15.00 -5.78 -3.26
CA ASP A 85 14.67 -6.80 -2.26
C ASP A 85 15.91 -7.33 -1.54
N GLU A 86 17.05 -7.40 -2.24
CA GLU A 86 18.33 -7.78 -1.62
C GLU A 86 18.77 -6.81 -0.51
N LEU A 87 18.40 -5.53 -0.60
CA LEU A 87 18.71 -4.55 0.45
C LEU A 87 17.87 -4.79 1.70
N LEU A 88 16.60 -5.21 1.53
CA LEU A 88 15.71 -5.56 2.63
C LEU A 88 16.15 -6.84 3.34
N VAL A 89 16.62 -7.83 2.59
CA VAL A 89 17.14 -9.09 3.17
C VAL A 89 18.41 -8.87 4.01
N ARG A 90 19.21 -7.84 3.70
CA ARG A 90 20.47 -7.53 4.41
C ARG A 90 20.29 -6.73 5.68
N THR A 91 19.07 -6.36 6.04
CA THR A 91 18.78 -5.50 7.20
C THR A 91 17.71 -6.11 8.07
N GLU A 92 17.84 -5.94 9.37
CA GLU A 92 16.86 -6.40 10.34
C GLU A 92 15.64 -5.46 10.42
N PRO A 93 14.48 -5.97 10.87
CA PRO A 93 13.32 -5.13 11.16
C PRO A 93 13.66 -3.97 12.09
N GLY A 94 13.10 -2.78 11.79
CA GLY A 94 13.39 -1.55 12.52
C GLY A 94 14.62 -0.80 12.02
N ALA A 95 15.31 -1.28 10.94
CA ALA A 95 16.44 -0.64 10.30
C ALA A 95 17.51 -0.14 11.29
N ASP A 96 17.78 -0.91 12.38
CA ASP A 96 18.69 -0.58 13.47
C ASP A 96 18.43 0.80 14.13
N GLY A 97 17.15 1.21 14.16
CA GLY A 97 16.68 2.47 14.75
C GLY A 97 16.68 3.65 13.79
N LEU A 98 16.91 3.44 12.50
CA LEU A 98 16.70 4.46 11.49
C LEU A 98 15.20 4.54 11.15
N VAL A 99 14.60 5.71 11.32
CA VAL A 99 13.17 5.93 11.07
C VAL A 99 12.98 6.96 9.97
N LEU A 100 12.11 6.65 9.00
CA LEU A 100 11.71 7.56 7.94
C LEU A 100 10.25 7.96 8.10
N GLN A 101 9.99 9.26 8.09
CA GLN A 101 8.65 9.84 8.02
C GLN A 101 8.32 10.13 6.54
N PRO A 102 7.32 9.44 5.93
CA PRO A 102 7.14 9.45 4.48
C PRO A 102 6.30 10.62 3.94
N PHE A 103 6.16 11.71 4.68
CA PHE A 103 5.33 12.84 4.27
C PHE A 103 6.14 13.87 3.45
N TRP A 104 6.65 13.46 2.28
CA TRP A 104 7.31 14.35 1.33
C TRP A 104 6.41 15.47 0.84
N ASN A 105 5.12 15.22 0.75
CA ASN A 105 4.08 16.23 0.56
C ASN A 105 3.19 16.31 1.79
N PRO A 106 2.74 17.53 2.18
CA PRO A 106 1.80 17.70 3.26
C PRO A 106 0.51 16.91 3.01
N VAL A 107 -0.05 16.31 4.05
CA VAL A 107 -1.33 15.60 4.02
C VAL A 107 -2.35 16.38 4.84
N LEU A 108 -3.51 16.65 4.26
CA LEU A 108 -4.60 17.34 4.94
C LEU A 108 -5.02 16.57 6.20
N GLY A 109 -5.04 17.29 7.33
CA GLY A 109 -5.47 16.73 8.61
C GLY A 109 -4.46 15.81 9.30
N GLU A 110 -3.27 15.58 8.72
CA GLU A 110 -2.19 14.78 9.30
C GLU A 110 -1.01 15.66 9.74
N THR A 111 -0.31 16.25 8.77
CA THR A 111 0.95 16.97 9.01
C THR A 111 0.83 18.48 8.93
N GLY A 112 -0.31 19.01 8.46
CA GLY A 112 -0.45 20.43 8.13
C GLY A 112 0.41 20.87 6.93
N PRO A 113 0.31 22.14 6.51
CA PRO A 113 0.98 22.64 5.30
C PRO A 113 2.51 22.71 5.43
N GLU A 114 3.03 22.73 6.66
CA GLU A 114 4.46 22.78 6.95
C GLU A 114 5.10 21.39 7.11
N GLY A 115 4.31 20.31 7.03
CA GLY A 115 4.81 18.96 7.15
C GLY A 115 5.84 18.62 6.09
N ARG A 116 6.93 17.97 6.50
CA ARG A 116 8.02 17.52 5.62
C ARG A 116 8.40 16.10 5.96
N GLY A 117 8.86 15.35 4.96
CA GLY A 117 9.52 14.08 5.18
C GLY A 117 10.82 14.26 5.96
N SER A 118 11.20 13.24 6.72
CA SER A 118 12.45 13.24 7.48
C SER A 118 13.00 11.84 7.63
N ILE A 119 14.32 11.75 7.81
CA ILE A 119 15.01 10.51 8.20
C ILE A 119 15.80 10.85 9.46
N ILE A 120 15.59 10.09 10.53
CA ILE A 120 16.24 10.32 11.83
C ILE A 120 16.83 9.03 12.39
N GLY A 121 17.83 9.15 13.27
CA GLY A 121 18.42 8.00 13.95
C GLY A 121 19.73 7.49 13.35
N PHE A 122 20.37 8.23 12.43
CA PHE A 122 21.64 7.83 11.83
C PHE A 122 22.74 7.57 12.86
N LYS A 123 23.47 6.47 12.64
CA LYS A 123 24.71 6.08 13.30
C LYS A 123 25.75 5.77 12.21
N ASP A 124 27.00 5.61 12.60
CA ASP A 124 28.15 5.42 11.72
C ASP A 124 28.12 4.14 10.87
N PHE A 125 27.38 3.13 11.28
CA PHE A 125 27.25 1.86 10.58
C PHE A 125 26.07 1.80 9.58
N HIS A 126 25.15 2.78 9.60
CA HIS A 126 24.01 2.77 8.71
C HIS A 126 24.44 2.89 7.25
N THR A 127 23.86 2.08 6.40
CA THR A 127 24.08 2.04 4.97
C THR A 127 22.82 2.40 4.20
N ARG A 128 22.90 2.52 2.89
CA ARG A 128 21.75 2.74 2.02
C ARG A 128 20.68 1.62 2.15
N ALA A 129 21.08 0.40 2.54
CA ALA A 129 20.13 -0.68 2.79
C ALA A 129 19.21 -0.36 3.97
N HIS A 130 19.74 0.19 5.06
CA HIS A 130 18.94 0.66 6.20
C HIS A 130 18.02 1.82 5.82
N VAL A 131 18.49 2.74 4.95
CA VAL A 131 17.64 3.84 4.42
C VAL A 131 16.47 3.26 3.64
N TYR A 132 16.70 2.25 2.78
CA TYR A 132 15.65 1.63 2.00
C TYR A 132 14.64 0.87 2.88
N ARG A 133 15.13 0.11 3.86
CA ARG A 133 14.25 -0.54 4.84
C ARG A 133 13.42 0.48 5.62
N ALA A 134 14.05 1.52 6.16
CA ALA A 134 13.33 2.59 6.86
C ALA A 134 12.28 3.29 5.98
N LEU A 135 12.52 3.39 4.66
CA LEU A 135 11.56 3.92 3.70
C LEU A 135 10.32 3.01 3.61
N ILE A 136 10.51 1.71 3.40
CA ILE A 136 9.40 0.75 3.27
C ILE A 136 8.63 0.64 4.60
N GLU A 137 9.33 0.52 5.73
CA GLU A 137 8.71 0.48 7.05
C GLU A 137 7.97 1.78 7.38
N GLY A 138 8.53 2.95 7.03
CA GLY A 138 7.89 4.25 7.21
C GLY A 138 6.57 4.36 6.45
N LEU A 139 6.50 3.84 5.21
CA LEU A 139 5.26 3.75 4.44
C LEU A 139 4.25 2.80 5.12
N ALA A 140 4.71 1.63 5.57
CA ALA A 140 3.88 0.66 6.26
C ALA A 140 3.32 1.22 7.58
N PHE A 141 4.13 1.94 8.39
CA PHE A 141 3.68 2.61 9.61
C PHE A 141 2.64 3.71 9.33
N ALA A 142 2.83 4.50 8.28
CA ALA A 142 1.86 5.51 7.89
C ALA A 142 0.51 4.89 7.47
N LEU A 143 0.53 3.77 6.73
CA LEU A 143 -0.67 3.01 6.39
C LEU A 143 -1.30 2.35 7.63
N SER A 144 -0.50 1.88 8.58
CA SER A 144 -0.99 1.34 9.87
C SER A 144 -1.70 2.40 10.70
N ALA A 145 -1.16 3.62 10.75
CA ALA A 145 -1.84 4.76 11.37
C ALA A 145 -3.17 5.08 10.65
N GLY A 146 -3.19 5.02 9.32
CA GLY A 146 -4.39 5.15 8.51
C GLY A 146 -5.43 4.07 8.82
N LYS A 147 -5.01 2.79 8.92
CA LYS A 147 -5.85 1.67 9.35
C LYS A 147 -6.51 1.95 10.70
N ALA A 148 -5.72 2.31 11.71
CA ALA A 148 -6.23 2.59 13.05
C ALA A 148 -7.23 3.76 13.05
N ARG A 149 -7.05 4.76 12.18
CA ARG A 149 -7.99 5.87 12.01
C ARG A 149 -9.31 5.42 11.39
N ILE A 150 -9.25 4.59 10.32
CA ILE A 150 -10.45 4.00 9.70
C ILE A 150 -11.23 3.20 10.75
N GLU A 151 -10.60 2.26 11.45
CA GLU A 151 -11.23 1.43 12.48
C GLU A 151 -11.88 2.27 13.59
N ARG A 152 -11.18 3.28 14.09
CA ARG A 152 -11.71 4.18 15.13
C ARG A 152 -12.94 4.95 14.67
N ARG A 153 -12.97 5.41 13.42
CA ARG A 153 -14.10 6.19 12.87
C ARG A 153 -15.27 5.31 12.45
N THR A 154 -14.99 4.16 11.89
CA THR A 154 -16.01 3.24 11.36
C THR A 154 -16.53 2.23 12.39
N LYS A 155 -15.82 2.05 13.52
CA LYS A 155 -16.10 1.05 14.55
C LYS A 155 -16.08 -0.40 14.01
N THR A 156 -15.39 -0.62 12.90
CA THR A 156 -15.23 -1.92 12.27
C THR A 156 -13.74 -2.27 12.27
N PRO A 157 -13.31 -3.35 12.91
CA PRO A 157 -11.94 -3.82 12.83
C PRO A 157 -11.64 -4.31 11.41
N ILE A 158 -10.43 -4.05 10.94
CA ILE A 158 -9.94 -4.61 9.68
C ILE A 158 -9.29 -5.95 10.02
N THR A 159 -9.68 -7.02 9.31
CA THR A 159 -9.25 -8.39 9.58
C THR A 159 -8.22 -8.92 8.59
N ARG A 160 -8.15 -8.33 7.40
CA ARG A 160 -7.19 -8.69 6.34
C ARG A 160 -6.98 -7.54 5.35
N ILE A 161 -5.87 -7.62 4.66
CA ILE A 161 -5.43 -6.63 3.68
C ILE A 161 -5.35 -7.28 2.30
N ARG A 162 -5.82 -6.59 1.26
CA ARG A 162 -5.60 -6.95 -0.14
C ARG A 162 -4.67 -5.94 -0.79
N LEU A 163 -3.47 -6.39 -1.17
CA LEU A 163 -2.45 -5.54 -1.78
C LEU A 163 -2.64 -5.41 -3.30
N SER A 164 -2.23 -4.26 -3.81
CA SER A 164 -2.13 -3.96 -5.24
C SER A 164 -1.03 -2.94 -5.52
N GLY A 165 -0.74 -2.72 -6.81
CA GLY A 165 0.28 -1.79 -7.26
C GLY A 165 1.68 -2.40 -7.31
N GLY A 166 2.62 -1.67 -7.92
CA GLY A 166 3.97 -2.18 -8.21
C GLY A 166 4.74 -2.66 -6.96
N GLY A 167 4.60 -1.97 -5.83
CA GLY A 167 5.27 -2.37 -4.59
C GLY A 167 4.79 -3.72 -4.04
N ALA A 168 3.58 -4.15 -4.37
CA ALA A 168 3.04 -5.44 -3.96
C ALA A 168 3.70 -6.64 -4.66
N GLN A 169 4.48 -6.42 -5.73
CA GLN A 169 5.20 -7.48 -6.43
C GLN A 169 6.42 -7.98 -5.65
N SER A 170 6.93 -7.19 -4.71
CA SER A 170 8.03 -7.58 -3.84
C SER A 170 7.55 -8.44 -2.68
N ASP A 171 8.18 -9.62 -2.50
CA ASP A 171 7.91 -10.52 -1.39
C ASP A 171 8.26 -9.86 -0.06
N GLN A 172 9.40 -9.15 -0.04
CA GLN A 172 9.89 -8.48 1.16
C GLN A 172 8.96 -7.33 1.58
N VAL A 173 8.51 -6.52 0.63
CA VAL A 173 7.55 -5.43 0.89
C VAL A 173 6.23 -6.00 1.40
N SER A 174 5.72 -7.06 0.78
CA SER A 174 4.47 -7.70 1.17
C SER A 174 4.54 -8.29 2.59
N GLN A 175 5.69 -8.89 2.96
CA GLN A 175 5.93 -9.38 4.32
C GLN A 175 6.02 -8.23 5.33
N ILE A 176 6.75 -7.14 5.02
CA ILE A 176 6.82 -5.95 5.88
C ILE A 176 5.42 -5.35 6.11
N MET A 177 4.58 -5.31 5.06
CA MET A 177 3.19 -4.87 5.20
C MET A 177 2.40 -5.78 6.15
N ALA A 178 2.52 -7.10 6.03
CA ALA A 178 1.85 -8.06 6.93
C ALA A 178 2.31 -7.85 8.38
N ASP A 179 3.61 -7.75 8.60
CA ASP A 179 4.21 -7.62 9.92
C ASP A 179 3.80 -6.30 10.61
N VAL A 180 3.93 -5.16 9.92
CA VAL A 180 3.63 -3.83 10.49
C VAL A 180 2.13 -3.62 10.70
N LEU A 181 1.29 -4.09 9.76
CA LEU A 181 -0.17 -4.02 9.90
C LEU A 181 -0.71 -5.06 10.89
N ASN A 182 0.10 -6.06 11.21
CA ASN A 182 -0.23 -7.22 12.05
C ASN A 182 -1.53 -7.90 11.58
N LEU A 183 -1.63 -8.13 10.28
CA LEU A 183 -2.78 -8.74 9.61
C LEU A 183 -2.33 -9.60 8.43
N PRO A 184 -3.09 -10.66 8.11
CA PRO A 184 -2.89 -11.38 6.86
C PRO A 184 -2.99 -10.44 5.65
N VAL A 185 -2.04 -10.59 4.73
CA VAL A 185 -2.00 -9.86 3.47
C VAL A 185 -2.30 -10.83 2.34
N GLU A 186 -3.22 -10.47 1.48
CA GLU A 186 -3.57 -11.20 0.25
C GLU A 186 -3.01 -10.43 -0.96
N ARG A 187 -2.18 -11.08 -1.75
CA ARG A 187 -1.57 -10.57 -2.97
C ARG A 187 -2.05 -11.36 -4.19
N PHE A 188 -2.19 -10.68 -5.32
CA PHE A 188 -2.65 -11.28 -6.58
C PHE A 188 -1.53 -11.21 -7.61
N ASP A 189 -1.47 -12.18 -8.52
CA ASP A 189 -0.46 -12.23 -9.60
C ASP A 189 -0.52 -10.98 -10.49
N ASP A 190 -1.72 -10.43 -10.74
CA ASP A 190 -1.90 -9.19 -11.47
C ASP A 190 -2.02 -8.00 -10.52
N CYS A 191 -1.03 -7.10 -10.59
CA CYS A 191 -0.99 -5.86 -9.81
C CYS A 191 -1.88 -4.73 -10.38
N GLU A 192 -2.42 -4.86 -11.61
CA GLU A 192 -3.21 -3.83 -12.31
C GLU A 192 -4.67 -3.76 -11.80
N ALA A 193 -4.82 -3.59 -10.51
CA ALA A 193 -6.11 -3.55 -9.83
C ALA A 193 -7.05 -2.45 -10.38
N SER A 194 -6.51 -1.30 -10.79
CA SER A 194 -7.32 -0.18 -11.30
C SER A 194 -7.97 -0.53 -12.63
N GLY A 195 -7.20 -1.06 -13.58
CA GLY A 195 -7.70 -1.52 -14.89
C GLY A 195 -8.71 -2.66 -14.73
N ARG A 196 -8.39 -3.64 -13.88
CA ARG A 196 -9.32 -4.74 -13.56
C ARG A 196 -10.62 -4.23 -12.93
N GLY A 197 -10.55 -3.28 -12.00
CA GLY A 197 -11.74 -2.66 -11.39
C GLY A 197 -12.61 -1.92 -12.41
N ALA A 198 -12.01 -1.18 -13.35
CA ALA A 198 -12.73 -0.54 -14.43
C ALA A 198 -13.41 -1.57 -15.37
N ALA A 199 -12.72 -2.68 -15.68
CA ALA A 199 -13.29 -3.76 -16.47
C ALA A 199 -14.50 -4.43 -15.78
N MET A 200 -14.47 -4.62 -14.45
CA MET A 200 -15.60 -5.15 -13.68
C MET A 200 -16.83 -4.25 -13.78
N VAL A 201 -16.65 -2.92 -13.63
CA VAL A 201 -17.74 -1.94 -13.79
C VAL A 201 -18.26 -1.95 -15.22
N GLY A 202 -17.36 -2.00 -16.22
CA GLY A 202 -17.73 -2.08 -17.63
C GLY A 202 -18.53 -3.35 -17.95
N ALA A 203 -18.11 -4.51 -17.46
CA ALA A 203 -18.81 -5.78 -17.66
C ALA A 203 -20.24 -5.76 -17.09
N ALA A 204 -20.41 -5.17 -15.91
CA ALA A 204 -21.75 -4.99 -15.33
C ALA A 204 -22.58 -3.99 -16.14
N ALA A 205 -21.99 -2.88 -16.60
CA ALA A 205 -22.71 -1.85 -17.35
C ALA A 205 -23.23 -2.33 -18.72
N VAL A 206 -22.48 -3.22 -19.40
CA VAL A 206 -22.90 -3.78 -20.69
C VAL A 206 -23.68 -5.10 -20.58
N GLY A 207 -23.98 -5.54 -19.35
CA GLY A 207 -24.78 -6.75 -19.10
C GLY A 207 -24.02 -8.08 -19.28
N TRP A 208 -22.70 -8.08 -19.37
CA TRP A 208 -21.87 -9.29 -19.36
C TRP A 208 -21.82 -9.95 -17.98
N SER A 209 -22.04 -9.17 -16.95
CA SER A 209 -22.20 -9.64 -15.57
C SER A 209 -23.47 -9.04 -14.99
N SER A 210 -24.15 -9.77 -14.11
CA SER A 210 -25.40 -9.32 -13.47
C SER A 210 -25.20 -8.16 -12.48
N SER A 211 -23.97 -8.00 -11.96
CA SER A 211 -23.60 -6.92 -11.05
C SER A 211 -22.08 -6.75 -10.99
N VAL A 212 -21.63 -5.66 -10.37
CA VAL A 212 -20.19 -5.42 -10.11
C VAL A 212 -19.62 -6.49 -9.17
N GLU A 213 -20.39 -6.94 -8.18
CA GLU A 213 -20.00 -8.01 -7.27
C GLU A 213 -19.76 -9.34 -8.01
N THR A 214 -20.68 -9.70 -8.92
CA THR A 214 -20.54 -10.91 -9.72
C THR A 214 -19.35 -10.82 -10.68
N ALA A 215 -19.13 -9.66 -11.29
CA ALA A 215 -17.95 -9.42 -12.12
C ALA A 215 -16.65 -9.52 -11.28
N CYS A 216 -16.67 -8.99 -10.05
CA CYS A 216 -15.55 -9.07 -9.13
C CYS A 216 -15.19 -10.51 -8.79
N LEU A 217 -16.18 -11.33 -8.42
CA LEU A 217 -15.96 -12.75 -8.11
C LEU A 217 -15.38 -13.54 -9.30
N ALA A 218 -15.74 -13.15 -10.52
CA ALA A 218 -15.26 -13.81 -11.75
C ALA A 218 -13.86 -13.35 -12.19
N MET A 219 -13.48 -12.10 -11.88
CA MET A 219 -12.26 -11.48 -12.41
C MET A 219 -11.12 -11.38 -11.37
N VAL A 220 -11.42 -11.49 -10.08
CA VAL A 220 -10.38 -11.57 -9.03
C VAL A 220 -9.90 -13.01 -8.98
N GLY A 221 -8.63 -13.22 -9.31
CA GLY A 221 -7.98 -14.54 -9.25
C GLY A 221 -7.76 -15.04 -7.83
N GLU A 222 -7.07 -16.16 -7.73
CA GLU A 222 -6.59 -16.67 -6.45
C GLU A 222 -5.54 -15.72 -5.85
N ALA A 223 -5.58 -15.58 -4.53
CA ALA A 223 -4.65 -14.75 -3.79
C ALA A 223 -3.59 -15.62 -3.11
N GLU A 224 -2.35 -15.21 -3.21
CA GLU A 224 -1.31 -15.66 -2.29
C GLU A 224 -1.53 -14.99 -0.94
N ARG A 225 -1.51 -15.77 0.14
CA ARG A 225 -1.71 -15.27 1.50
C ARG A 225 -0.40 -15.28 2.28
N ILE A 226 -0.06 -14.13 2.83
CA ILE A 226 1.15 -13.89 3.61
C ILE A 226 0.71 -13.57 5.04
N GLU A 227 1.13 -14.40 6.00
CA GLU A 227 0.84 -14.18 7.40
C GLU A 227 1.91 -13.29 8.05
N PRO A 228 1.54 -12.47 9.04
CA PRO A 228 2.53 -11.72 9.79
C PRO A 228 3.44 -12.66 10.59
N ASN A 229 4.74 -12.35 10.61
CA ASN A 229 5.68 -13.05 11.48
C ASN A 229 5.35 -12.72 12.94
N GLN A 230 5.26 -13.74 13.78
CA GLN A 230 5.14 -13.54 15.23
C GLN A 230 6.51 -13.06 15.76
N GLN A 231 6.58 -11.83 16.18
CA GLN A 231 7.73 -11.27 16.91
C GLN A 231 7.41 -11.07 18.38
#